data_91c4cc21b21c118f448ce571e7a57629
#
_entry.id   91c4cc21b21c118f448ce571e7a57629
#
_cell.length_a   1.000
_cell.length_b   1.000
_cell.length_c   1.000
_cell.angle_alpha   90.00
_cell.angle_beta   90.00
_cell.angle_gamma   90.00
#
_symmetry.space_group_name_H-M   'P 1'
#
loop_
_entity.id
_entity.type
_entity.pdbx_description
1 polymer ?
#
loop_
_entity_poly.entity_id
_entity_poly.type
_entity_poly.pdbx_seq_one_letter_code
_entity_poly.pdbx_strand_id
1 'polypeptide(L)' 'MSRTENVELAVVCLLEDGGRVLLQNRKKEDWHGWALPGGHVEPGESFVDAVIREMQEETGLTIRHPRLVGVKQFPIEAG' A
#
# COMPACT_ATOMS: atom_id res chain seq x y z
N MET A 1 30.20 -2.43 -10.64
CA MET A 1 29.11 -1.46 -10.39
C MET A 1 27.87 -2.21 -9.93
N SER A 2 27.32 -1.79 -8.82
CA SER A 2 26.13 -2.45 -8.26
C SER A 2 24.88 -2.02 -9.03
N ARG A 3 23.95 -2.97 -9.19
CA ARG A 3 22.62 -2.70 -9.76
C ARG A 3 21.53 -2.65 -8.69
N THR A 4 21.93 -2.63 -7.43
CA THR A 4 20.98 -2.56 -6.31
C THR A 4 20.92 -1.16 -5.77
N GLU A 5 19.76 -0.78 -5.31
CA GLU A 5 19.51 0.52 -4.69
C GLU A 5 18.69 0.32 -3.42
N ASN A 6 18.83 1.25 -2.50
CA ASN A 6 17.99 1.28 -1.32
C ASN A 6 16.67 1.94 -1.70
N VAL A 7 15.59 1.21 -1.55
CA VAL A 7 14.25 1.71 -1.84
C VAL A 7 13.29 1.37 -0.72
N GLU A 8 12.25 2.15 -0.58
CA GLU A 8 11.12 1.81 0.26
C GLU A 8 10.01 1.28 -0.63
N LEU A 9 9.53 0.10 -0.32
CA LEU A 9 8.43 -0.52 -1.05
C LEU A 9 7.16 -0.40 -0.23
N ALA A 10 6.11 0.07 -0.88
CA ALA A 10 4.81 0.19 -0.26
C ALA A 10 3.74 -0.31 -1.22
N VAL A 11 2.63 -0.73 -0.67
CA VAL A 11 1.47 -1.17 -1.44
C VAL A 11 0.25 -0.38 -1.00
N VAL A 12 -0.65 -0.14 -1.94
CA VAL A 12 -2.00 0.35 -1.65
C VAL A 12 -2.99 -0.55 -2.35
N CYS A 13 -4.18 -0.65 -1.80
CA CYS A 13 -5.21 -1.51 -2.33
C CYS A 13 -6.38 -0.70 -2.87
N LEU A 14 -6.73 -0.96 -4.12
CA LEU A 14 -7.95 -0.42 -4.71
C LEU A 14 -9.00 -1.52 -4.61
N LEU A 15 -9.92 -1.37 -3.66
CA LEU A 15 -11.01 -2.31 -3.46
C LEU A 15 -12.30 -1.69 -3.94
N GLU A 16 -12.90 -2.30 -4.94
CA GLU A 16 -14.15 -1.84 -5.52
C GLU A 16 -15.28 -2.82 -5.24
N ASP A 17 -16.46 -2.28 -5.01
CA ASP A 17 -17.66 -3.07 -4.87
C ASP A 17 -18.86 -2.22 -5.32
N GLY A 18 -19.51 -2.64 -6.41
CA GLY A 18 -20.68 -1.96 -6.91
C GLY A 18 -20.46 -0.49 -7.26
N GLY A 19 -19.31 -0.17 -7.82
CA GLY A 19 -18.95 1.20 -8.20
C GLY A 19 -18.43 2.04 -7.05
N ARG A 20 -18.23 1.45 -5.87
CA ARG A 20 -17.67 2.13 -4.70
C ARG A 20 -16.23 1.70 -4.48
N VAL A 21 -15.44 2.61 -3.94
CA VAL A 21 -14.05 2.36 -3.59
C VAL A 21 -13.87 2.58 -2.11
N LEU A 22 -13.18 1.66 -1.45
CA LEU A 22 -12.89 1.78 -0.02
C LEU A 22 -11.78 2.80 0.18
N LEU A 23 -12.05 3.80 0.98
CA LEU A 23 -11.08 4.81 1.37
C LEU A 23 -10.89 4.80 2.88
N GLN A 24 -9.70 5.15 3.31
CA GLN A 24 -9.34 5.28 4.70
C GLN A 24 -9.16 6.76 5.01
N ASN A 25 -9.76 7.23 6.10
CA ASN A 25 -9.55 8.59 6.56
C ASN A 25 -8.33 8.62 7.48
N ARG A 26 -7.22 9.11 6.96
CA ARG A 26 -5.97 9.20 7.73
C ARG A 26 -6.01 10.40 8.65
N LYS A 27 -5.56 10.18 9.89
CA LYS A 27 -5.55 11.21 10.92
C LYS A 27 -4.16 11.35 11.55
N LYS A 28 -3.13 11.24 10.73
CA LYS A 28 -1.76 11.43 11.21
C LYS A 28 -1.43 12.92 11.29
N GLU A 29 -0.54 13.29 12.19
CA GLU A 29 -0.18 14.69 12.42
C GLU A 29 0.35 15.37 11.17
N ASP A 30 1.14 14.67 10.38
CA ASP A 30 1.78 15.22 9.20
C ASP A 30 0.87 15.22 7.96
N TRP A 31 -0.25 14.49 8.02
CA TRP A 31 -1.13 14.39 6.87
C TRP A 31 -2.51 13.87 7.24
N HIS A 32 -3.51 14.58 6.79
CA HIS A 32 -4.91 14.22 6.98
C HIS A 32 -5.58 14.08 5.63
N GLY A 33 -6.55 13.21 5.53
CA GLY A 33 -7.37 13.09 4.36
C GLY A 33 -7.74 11.66 4.02
N TRP A 34 -8.37 11.51 2.88
CA TRP A 34 -8.84 10.22 2.39
C TRP A 34 -7.76 9.58 1.53
N ALA A 35 -7.50 8.31 1.74
CA ALA A 35 -6.49 7.58 1.01
C ALA A 35 -6.91 6.14 0.83
N LEU A 36 -6.32 5.48 -0.15
CA LEU A 36 -6.45 4.03 -0.27
C LEU A 36 -5.72 3.37 0.90
N PRO A 37 -6.27 2.31 1.49
CA PRO A 37 -5.57 1.57 2.53
C PRO A 37 -4.32 0.90 1.99
N GLY A 38 -3.30 0.77 2.82
CA GLY A 38 -2.05 0.15 2.44
C GLY A 38 -0.95 0.45 3.44
N GLY A 39 0.26 0.16 3.08
CA GLY A 39 1.41 0.38 3.94
C GLY A 39 2.70 -0.18 3.36
N HIS A 40 3.72 -0.25 4.18
CA HIS A 40 5.03 -0.72 3.75
C HIS A 40 5.10 -2.23 3.61
N VAL A 41 5.85 -2.67 2.61
CA VAL A 41 6.20 -4.09 2.44
C VAL A 41 7.31 -4.43 3.42
N GLU A 42 7.14 -5.51 4.15
CA GLU A 42 8.14 -5.96 5.11
C GLU A 42 9.27 -6.71 4.39
N PRO A 43 10.47 -6.76 4.98
CA PRO A 43 11.56 -7.52 4.38
C PRO A 43 11.18 -8.97 4.12
N GLY A 44 11.43 -9.44 2.91
CA GLY A 44 11.12 -10.83 2.53
C GLY A 44 9.66 -11.09 2.19
N GLU A 45 8.82 -10.08 2.29
CA GLU A 45 7.40 -10.22 1.99
C GLU A 45 7.12 -9.92 0.52
N SER A 46 6.24 -10.70 -0.11
CA SER A 46 5.81 -10.40 -1.47
C SER A 46 4.79 -9.24 -1.47
N PHE A 47 4.59 -8.62 -2.61
CA PHE A 47 3.58 -7.57 -2.74
C PHE A 47 2.18 -8.10 -2.46
N VAL A 48 1.90 -9.31 -2.90
CA VAL A 48 0.60 -9.96 -2.66
C VAL A 48 0.38 -10.18 -1.18
N ASP A 49 1.37 -10.74 -0.49
CA ASP A 49 1.26 -10.97 0.94
C ASP A 49 1.16 -9.65 1.71
N ALA A 50 1.92 -8.65 1.29
CA ALA A 50 1.90 -7.33 1.91
C ALA A 50 0.53 -6.69 1.83
N VAL A 51 -0.09 -6.68 0.66
CA VAL A 51 -1.40 -6.04 0.51
C VAL A 51 -2.49 -6.80 1.26
N ILE A 52 -2.41 -8.12 1.30
CA ILE A 52 -3.36 -8.92 2.08
C ILE A 52 -3.22 -8.62 3.57
N ARG A 53 -1.98 -8.58 4.07
CA ARG A 53 -1.71 -8.27 5.47
C ARG A 53 -2.18 -6.85 5.83
N GLU A 54 -1.82 -5.87 5.00
CA GLU A 54 -2.18 -4.48 5.28
C GLU A 54 -3.70 -4.28 5.28
N MET A 55 -4.42 -4.91 4.36
CA MET A 55 -5.87 -4.81 4.35
C MET A 55 -6.48 -5.42 5.60
N GLN A 56 -5.95 -6.55 6.08
CA GLN A 56 -6.40 -7.15 7.32
C GLN A 56 -6.15 -6.22 8.52
N GLU A 57 -4.96 -5.65 8.60
CA GLU A 57 -4.58 -4.75 9.71
C GLU A 57 -5.39 -3.46 9.70
N GLU A 58 -5.55 -2.85 8.54
CA GLU A 58 -6.16 -1.53 8.42
C GLU A 58 -7.69 -1.56 8.42
N THR A 59 -8.28 -2.59 7.84
CA THR A 59 -9.73 -2.64 7.62
C THR A 59 -10.42 -3.85 8.25
N GLY A 60 -9.65 -4.86 8.64
CA GLY A 60 -10.22 -6.12 9.10
C GLY A 60 -10.74 -7.02 7.99
N LEU A 61 -10.57 -6.61 6.74
CA LEU A 61 -11.07 -7.38 5.61
C LEU A 61 -10.00 -8.35 5.09
N THR A 62 -10.44 -9.56 4.76
CA THR A 62 -9.58 -10.54 4.11
C THR A 62 -9.82 -10.46 2.61
N ILE A 63 -8.83 -9.95 1.87
CA ILE A 63 -8.90 -9.90 0.42
C ILE A 63 -8.28 -11.15 -0.17
N ARG A 64 -8.71 -11.51 -1.38
CA ARG A 64 -8.23 -12.69 -2.10
C ARG A 64 -7.85 -12.31 -3.51
N HIS A 65 -6.78 -12.96 -4.01
CA HIS A 65 -6.36 -12.83 -5.39
C HIS A 65 -6.19 -11.38 -5.86
N PRO A 66 -5.43 -10.57 -5.12
CA PRO A 66 -5.20 -9.20 -5.57
C PRO A 66 -4.43 -9.19 -6.88
N ARG A 67 -4.75 -8.22 -7.72
CA ARG A 67 -4.13 -8.07 -9.03
C ARG A 67 -3.36 -6.76 -9.06
N LEU A 68 -2.15 -6.79 -9.60
CA LEU A 68 -1.37 -5.58 -9.80
C LEU A 68 -2.00 -4.74 -10.90
N VAL A 69 -2.36 -3.49 -10.59
CA VAL A 69 -2.95 -2.58 -11.57
C VAL A 69 -2.02 -1.43 -11.93
N GLY A 70 -0.95 -1.24 -11.18
CA GLY A 70 -0.01 -0.19 -11.53
C GLY A 70 1.13 -0.08 -10.54
N VAL A 71 2.18 0.60 -10.97
CA VAL A 71 3.35 0.90 -10.16
C VAL A 71 3.67 2.37 -10.36
N LYS A 72 4.01 3.05 -9.28
CA LYS A 72 4.47 4.43 -9.35
C LYS A 72 5.78 4.54 -8.61
N GLN A 73 6.70 5.26 -9.19
CA GLN A 73 8.00 5.52 -8.60
C GLN A 73 8.18 7.01 -8.40
N PHE A 74 8.65 7.38 -7.24
CA PHE A 74 8.97 8.78 -6.98
C PHE A 74 10.15 8.88 -6.02
N PRO A 75 10.95 9.93 -6.13
CA PRO A 75 12.08 10.11 -5.23
C PRO A 75 11.61 10.49 -3.83
N ILE A 76 12.34 10.03 -2.82
CA ILE A 76 12.15 10.44 -1.45
C ILE A 76 13.35 11.30 -1.08
N GLU A 77 13.09 12.51 -0.64
CA GLU A 77 14.16 13.36 -0.17
C GLU A 77 14.56 12.98 1.25
N ALA A 78 15.86 12.72 1.41
CA ALA A 78 16.43 12.51 2.73
C ALA A 78 16.76 13.89 3.28
N GLY A 79 15.91 14.38 4.11
CA GLY A 79 16.04 15.72 4.65
C GLY A 79 16.97 15.82 5.81
#